data_40e689d741ff8ad74c5d3fd19f0ebf01
#
_entry.id   40e689d741ff8ad74c5d3fd19f0ebf01
#
_cell.length_a   1.000
_cell.length_b   1.000
_cell.length_c   1.000
_cell.angle_alpha   90.00
_cell.angle_beta   90.00
_cell.angle_gamma   90.00
#
_symmetry.space_group_name_H-M   'P 1'
#
loop_
_entity.id
_entity.type
_entity.pdbx_description
1 polymer ?
#
loop_
_entity_poly.entity_id
_entity_poly.type
_entity_poly.pdbx_seq_one_letter_code
_entity_poly.pdbx_strand_id
1 'polypeptide(L)'
;MNLKEQLMADFKQALKDRDETAKNTISLARAAVKQYEVDHREELDDAGIQTLLQKQVKMRNDALSDFEKAGRQDLIDAYKSEIAILKKYLPKQLSTEKIAEIVRETAASMGIEGGKENMGKLMGAVMGKTKGLADGNEVRKQVIAFLG
;
A
#
# COMPACT_ATOMS: atom_id res chain seq x y z
N MET A 1 20.58 -7.26 -0.78
CA MET A 1 19.96 -6.98 -2.09
C MET A 1 18.93 -5.87 -1.92
N ASN A 2 19.02 -4.79 -2.69
CA ASN A 2 18.04 -3.72 -2.64
C ASN A 2 16.80 -4.09 -3.47
N LEU A 3 15.75 -3.27 -3.38
CA LEU A 3 14.49 -3.58 -4.07
C LEU A 3 14.61 -3.56 -5.60
N LYS A 4 15.46 -2.70 -6.16
CA LYS A 4 15.72 -2.73 -7.60
C LYS A 4 16.28 -4.06 -8.06
N GLU A 5 17.27 -4.55 -7.32
CA GLU A 5 17.91 -5.84 -7.59
C GLU A 5 16.93 -6.99 -7.39
N GLN A 6 16.11 -6.91 -6.33
CA GLN A 6 15.08 -7.90 -6.05
C GLN A 6 14.04 -7.97 -7.17
N LEU A 7 13.57 -6.82 -7.64
CA LEU A 7 12.62 -6.75 -8.76
C LEU A 7 13.21 -7.37 -10.03
N MET A 8 14.48 -7.11 -10.31
CA MET A 8 15.16 -7.68 -11.47
C MET A 8 15.29 -9.20 -11.34
N ALA A 9 15.70 -9.68 -10.16
CA ALA A 9 15.86 -11.12 -9.91
C ALA A 9 14.51 -11.83 -10.03
N ASP A 10 13.46 -11.26 -9.47
CA ASP A 10 12.12 -11.84 -9.50
C ASP A 10 11.51 -11.82 -10.92
N PHE A 11 11.82 -10.79 -11.69
CA PHE A 11 11.43 -10.72 -13.11
C PHE A 11 12.07 -11.88 -13.89
N LYS A 12 13.37 -12.11 -13.70
CA LYS A 12 14.07 -13.21 -14.36
C LYS A 12 13.51 -14.57 -13.93
N GLN A 13 13.20 -14.72 -12.65
CA GLN A 13 12.62 -15.95 -12.13
C GLN A 13 11.23 -16.20 -12.73
N ALA A 14 10.41 -15.17 -12.84
CA ALA A 14 9.09 -15.26 -13.46
C ALA A 14 9.17 -15.70 -14.92
N LEU A 15 10.19 -15.22 -15.66
CA LEU A 15 10.45 -15.67 -17.03
C LEU A 15 10.78 -17.16 -17.08
N LYS A 16 11.63 -17.63 -16.16
CA LYS A 16 11.99 -19.06 -16.09
C LYS A 16 10.79 -19.94 -15.75
N ASP A 17 9.96 -19.47 -14.82
CA ASP A 17 8.79 -20.20 -14.35
C ASP A 17 7.60 -20.09 -15.30
N ARG A 18 7.71 -19.27 -16.34
CA ARG A 18 6.62 -18.96 -17.27
C ARG A 18 5.38 -18.43 -16.56
N ASP A 19 5.62 -17.68 -15.47
CA ASP A 19 4.57 -17.01 -14.70
C ASP A 19 4.27 -15.66 -15.35
N GLU A 20 3.31 -15.64 -16.26
CA GLU A 20 2.95 -14.43 -17.02
C GLU A 20 2.42 -13.31 -16.12
N THR A 21 1.63 -13.63 -15.12
CA THR A 21 1.08 -12.64 -14.19
C THR A 21 2.20 -11.95 -13.42
N ALA A 22 3.12 -12.72 -12.83
CA ALA A 22 4.26 -12.17 -12.10
C ALA A 22 5.17 -11.37 -13.03
N LYS A 23 5.48 -11.93 -14.20
CA LYS A 23 6.33 -11.26 -15.19
C LYS A 23 5.77 -9.89 -15.58
N ASN A 24 4.50 -9.83 -15.94
CA ASN A 24 3.85 -8.59 -16.37
C ASN A 24 3.73 -7.57 -15.23
N THR A 25 3.36 -8.01 -14.04
CA THR A 25 3.23 -7.15 -12.87
C THR A 25 4.58 -6.53 -12.49
N ILE A 26 5.62 -7.34 -12.42
CA ILE A 26 6.96 -6.88 -12.07
C ILE A 26 7.52 -5.97 -13.16
N SER A 27 7.27 -6.30 -14.43
CA SER A 27 7.69 -5.47 -15.57
C SER A 27 7.08 -4.06 -15.48
N LEU A 28 5.79 -3.97 -15.18
CA LEU A 28 5.11 -2.67 -15.01
C LEU A 28 5.66 -1.91 -13.81
N ALA A 29 5.93 -2.61 -12.71
CA ALA A 29 6.53 -1.99 -11.51
C ALA A 29 7.91 -1.41 -11.84
N ARG A 30 8.75 -2.16 -12.53
CA ARG A 30 10.07 -1.70 -12.95
C ARG A 30 10.00 -0.52 -13.91
N ALA A 31 9.06 -0.57 -14.84
CA ALA A 31 8.84 0.54 -15.78
C ALA A 31 8.42 1.82 -15.03
N ALA A 32 7.55 1.70 -14.03
CA ALA A 32 7.12 2.84 -13.22
C ALA A 32 8.28 3.45 -12.43
N VAL A 33 9.15 2.60 -11.86
CA VAL A 33 10.37 3.07 -11.16
C VAL A 33 11.26 3.84 -12.12
N LYS A 34 11.53 3.27 -13.27
CA LYS A 34 12.40 3.90 -14.29
C LYS A 34 11.81 5.22 -14.77
N GLN A 35 10.51 5.26 -15.02
CA GLN A 35 9.84 6.47 -15.49
C GLN A 35 9.93 7.58 -14.45
N TYR A 36 9.71 7.25 -13.18
CA TYR A 36 9.85 8.21 -12.09
C TYR A 36 11.28 8.78 -12.04
N GLU A 37 12.28 7.90 -12.11
CA GLU A 37 13.69 8.31 -12.04
C GLU A 37 14.08 9.23 -13.20
N VAL A 38 13.58 8.94 -14.39
CA VAL A 38 13.82 9.78 -15.58
C VAL A 38 13.14 11.14 -15.41
N ASP A 39 11.88 11.15 -15.01
CA ASP A 39 11.09 12.38 -14.88
C ASP A 39 11.63 13.32 -13.79
N HIS A 40 12.14 12.77 -12.69
CA HIS A 40 12.63 13.53 -11.54
C HIS A 40 14.15 13.66 -11.51
N ARG A 41 14.85 13.04 -12.45
CA ARG A 41 16.33 13.04 -12.54
C ARG A 41 17.00 12.63 -11.22
N GLU A 42 16.44 11.61 -10.58
CA GLU A 42 16.97 11.06 -9.33
C GLU A 42 16.81 9.55 -9.30
N GLU A 43 17.65 8.88 -8.50
CA GLU A 43 17.48 7.45 -8.25
C GLU A 43 16.60 7.25 -7.03
N LEU A 44 15.68 6.26 -7.12
CA LEU A 44 14.86 5.87 -5.99
C LEU A 44 15.60 4.88 -5.10
N ASP A 45 15.53 5.10 -3.81
CA ASP A 45 15.93 4.12 -2.80
C ASP A 45 14.76 3.16 -2.53
N ASP A 46 14.96 2.22 -1.62
CA ASP A 46 13.94 1.23 -1.28
C ASP A 46 12.65 1.90 -0.78
N ALA A 47 12.77 2.91 0.06
CA ALA A 47 11.61 3.64 0.57
C ALA A 47 10.82 4.33 -0.55
N GLY A 48 11.52 4.93 -1.50
CA GLY A 48 10.90 5.56 -2.67
C GLY A 48 10.19 4.55 -3.57
N ILE A 49 10.81 3.40 -3.79
CA ILE A 49 10.20 2.31 -4.57
C ILE A 49 8.95 1.79 -3.85
N GLN A 50 9.01 1.59 -2.54
CA GLN A 50 7.85 1.15 -1.76
C GLN A 50 6.69 2.13 -1.86
N THR A 51 6.96 3.43 -1.79
CA THR A 51 5.93 4.45 -1.96
C THR A 51 5.25 4.34 -3.33
N LEU A 52 6.04 4.14 -4.37
CA LEU A 52 5.52 3.98 -5.73
C LEU A 52 4.66 2.73 -5.87
N LEU A 53 5.12 1.61 -5.30
CA LEU A 53 4.37 0.34 -5.35
C LEU A 53 3.10 0.39 -4.51
N GLN A 54 3.10 1.10 -3.39
CA GLN A 54 1.88 1.32 -2.59
C GLN A 54 0.82 2.04 -3.41
N LYS A 55 1.23 3.03 -4.20
CA LYS A 55 0.33 3.75 -5.10
C LYS A 55 -0.30 2.80 -6.12
N GLN A 56 0.49 1.90 -6.68
CA GLN A 56 0.01 0.91 -7.64
C GLN A 56 -0.98 -0.07 -6.99
N VAL A 57 -0.72 -0.49 -5.76
CA VAL A 57 -1.65 -1.34 -5.01
C VAL A 57 -2.96 -0.60 -4.75
N LYS A 58 -2.88 0.66 -4.33
CA LYS A 58 -4.07 1.48 -4.08
C LYS A 58 -4.92 1.64 -5.32
N MET A 59 -4.32 1.92 -6.46
CA MET A 59 -5.05 2.06 -7.73
C MET A 59 -5.79 0.79 -8.10
N ARG A 60 -5.17 -0.37 -7.89
CA ARG A 60 -5.81 -1.66 -8.14
C ARG A 60 -6.95 -1.95 -7.16
N ASN A 61 -6.76 -1.65 -5.88
CA ASN A 61 -7.82 -1.80 -4.88
C ASN A 61 -9.03 -0.91 -5.20
N ASP A 62 -8.79 0.32 -5.63
CA ASP A 62 -9.86 1.24 -6.01
C ASP A 62 -10.64 0.70 -7.23
N ALA A 63 -9.93 0.10 -8.19
CA ALA A 63 -10.55 -0.50 -9.37
C ALA A 63 -11.38 -1.75 -9.07
N LEU A 64 -11.04 -2.50 -8.01
CA LEU A 64 -11.79 -3.71 -7.64
C LEU A 64 -13.27 -3.44 -7.39
N SER A 65 -13.59 -2.32 -6.76
CA SER A 65 -14.97 -1.91 -6.49
C SER A 65 -15.75 -1.78 -7.80
N ASP A 66 -15.17 -1.18 -8.82
CA ASP A 66 -15.81 -1.00 -10.13
C ASP A 66 -16.00 -2.34 -10.84
N PHE A 67 -15.02 -3.24 -10.73
CA PHE A 67 -15.11 -4.57 -11.33
C PHE A 67 -16.17 -5.44 -10.65
N GLU A 68 -16.34 -5.30 -9.32
CA GLU A 68 -17.38 -5.97 -8.57
C GLU A 68 -18.76 -5.53 -9.05
N LYS A 69 -18.97 -4.23 -9.23
CA LYS A 69 -20.23 -3.65 -9.74
C LYS A 69 -20.52 -4.11 -11.17
N ALA A 70 -19.48 -4.31 -11.98
CA ALA A 70 -19.62 -4.77 -13.36
C ALA A 70 -19.73 -6.29 -13.48
N GLY A 71 -19.56 -7.03 -12.40
CA GLY A 71 -19.59 -8.50 -12.39
C GLY A 71 -18.42 -9.14 -13.13
N ARG A 72 -17.28 -8.47 -13.22
CA ARG A 72 -16.11 -8.93 -13.97
C ARG A 72 -15.16 -9.71 -13.06
N GLN A 73 -15.54 -10.95 -12.76
CA GLN A 73 -14.74 -11.82 -11.88
C GLN A 73 -13.34 -12.08 -12.42
N ASP A 74 -13.20 -12.15 -13.72
CA ASP A 74 -11.89 -12.32 -14.39
C ASP A 74 -10.92 -11.19 -14.05
N LEU A 75 -11.38 -9.94 -14.05
CA LEU A 75 -10.58 -8.77 -13.71
C LEU A 75 -10.31 -8.68 -12.21
N ILE A 76 -11.28 -9.06 -11.39
CA ILE A 76 -11.13 -9.10 -9.92
C ILE A 76 -10.00 -10.07 -9.56
N ASP A 77 -10.03 -11.28 -10.09
CA ASP A 77 -9.02 -12.30 -9.81
C ASP A 77 -7.64 -11.88 -10.31
N ALA A 78 -7.56 -11.30 -11.51
CA ALA A 78 -6.32 -10.81 -12.07
C ALA A 78 -5.70 -9.72 -11.18
N TYR A 79 -6.48 -8.73 -10.79
CA TYR A 79 -5.99 -7.62 -9.95
C TYR A 79 -5.60 -8.06 -8.55
N LYS A 80 -6.34 -9.00 -7.95
CA LYS A 80 -5.96 -9.58 -6.65
C LYS A 80 -4.62 -10.29 -6.71
N SER A 81 -4.36 -11.02 -7.79
CA SER A 81 -3.07 -11.68 -8.01
C SER A 81 -1.94 -10.66 -8.16
N GLU A 82 -2.15 -9.60 -8.91
CA GLU A 82 -1.17 -8.52 -9.08
C GLU A 82 -0.88 -7.81 -7.75
N ILE A 83 -1.92 -7.52 -6.97
CA ILE A 83 -1.77 -6.92 -5.64
C ILE A 83 -0.93 -7.82 -4.73
N ALA A 84 -1.17 -9.11 -4.73
CA ALA A 84 -0.40 -10.07 -3.93
C ALA A 84 1.08 -10.06 -4.30
N ILE A 85 1.39 -9.94 -5.58
CA ILE A 85 2.78 -9.86 -6.08
C ILE A 85 3.44 -8.57 -5.59
N LEU A 86 2.78 -7.44 -5.74
CA LEU A 86 3.32 -6.13 -5.33
C LEU A 86 3.52 -6.04 -3.81
N LYS A 87 2.64 -6.64 -3.03
CA LYS A 87 2.74 -6.61 -1.56
C LYS A 87 3.98 -7.30 -1.02
N LYS A 88 4.58 -8.21 -1.77
CA LYS A 88 5.84 -8.87 -1.36
C LYS A 88 6.99 -7.90 -1.16
N TYR A 89 6.94 -6.74 -1.81
CA TYR A 89 7.99 -5.72 -1.73
C TYR A 89 7.68 -4.62 -0.71
N LEU A 90 6.49 -4.66 -0.12
CA LEU A 90 6.03 -3.65 0.82
C LEU A 90 6.27 -4.11 2.27
N PRO A 91 6.42 -3.16 3.21
CA PRO A 91 6.46 -3.50 4.62
C PRO A 91 5.20 -4.27 5.02
N LYS A 92 5.32 -5.13 6.01
CA LYS A 92 4.17 -5.87 6.53
C LYS A 92 3.09 -4.89 6.97
N GLN A 93 1.88 -5.07 6.46
CA GLN A 93 0.76 -4.21 6.81
C GLN A 93 0.27 -4.49 8.23
N LEU A 94 -0.13 -3.44 8.92
CA LEU A 94 -0.67 -3.55 10.28
C LEU A 94 -2.07 -4.16 10.25
N SER A 95 -2.36 -5.01 11.24
CA SER A 95 -3.70 -5.55 11.43
C SER A 95 -4.65 -4.45 11.93
N THR A 96 -5.95 -4.67 11.78
CA THR A 96 -6.98 -3.75 12.30
C THR A 96 -6.81 -3.53 13.80
N GLU A 97 -6.53 -4.58 14.56
CA GLU A 97 -6.31 -4.52 16.00
C GLU A 97 -5.07 -3.68 16.36
N LYS A 98 -4.00 -3.83 15.59
CA LYS A 98 -2.77 -3.05 15.80
C LYS A 98 -3.00 -1.58 15.48
N ILE A 99 -3.74 -1.27 14.43
CA ILE A 99 -4.13 0.10 14.08
C ILE A 99 -4.95 0.71 15.22
N ALA A 100 -5.93 -0.01 15.74
CA ALA A 100 -6.77 0.44 16.86
C ALA A 100 -5.93 0.71 18.10
N GLU A 101 -4.94 -0.14 18.40
CA GLU A 101 -4.00 0.06 19.50
C GLU A 101 -3.20 1.34 19.32
N ILE A 102 -2.66 1.57 18.13
CA ILE A 102 -1.91 2.80 17.82
C ILE A 102 -2.78 4.04 17.99
N VAL A 103 -4.05 3.97 17.56
CA VAL A 103 -5.00 5.06 17.75
C VAL A 103 -5.19 5.38 19.23
N ARG A 104 -5.41 4.36 20.06
CA ARG A 104 -5.58 4.54 21.51
C ARG A 104 -4.35 5.13 22.16
N GLU A 105 -3.17 4.60 21.85
CA GLU A 105 -1.90 5.08 22.40
C GLU A 105 -1.61 6.52 21.99
N THR A 106 -1.86 6.85 20.71
CA THR A 106 -1.65 8.20 20.19
C THR A 106 -2.60 9.19 20.86
N ALA A 107 -3.87 8.83 20.98
CA ALA A 107 -4.88 9.66 21.64
C ALA A 107 -4.51 9.91 23.09
N ALA A 108 -4.08 8.87 23.81
CA ALA A 108 -3.64 9.00 25.19
C ALA A 108 -2.47 9.97 25.36
N SER A 109 -1.48 9.89 24.44
CA SER A 109 -0.33 10.79 24.48
C SER A 109 -0.70 12.24 24.15
N MET A 110 -1.80 12.46 23.44
CA MET A 110 -2.30 13.80 23.07
C MET A 110 -3.36 14.32 24.03
N GLY A 111 -3.77 13.51 25.03
CA GLY A 111 -4.82 13.89 25.97
C GLY A 111 -6.22 13.87 25.35
N ILE A 112 -6.43 13.12 24.27
CA ILE A 112 -7.72 13.00 23.58
C ILE A 112 -8.46 11.77 24.09
N GLU A 113 -9.67 11.98 24.60
CA GLU A 113 -10.53 10.90 25.10
C GLU A 113 -11.65 10.56 24.12
N GLY A 114 -12.00 11.49 23.24
CA GLY A 114 -13.07 11.34 22.25
C GLY A 114 -13.42 12.67 21.62
N GLY A 115 -14.50 12.70 20.86
CA GLY A 115 -15.03 13.91 20.25
C GLY A 115 -14.60 14.09 18.79
N LYS A 116 -15.57 14.32 17.93
CA LYS A 116 -15.34 14.48 16.47
C LYS A 116 -14.48 15.69 16.14
N GLU A 117 -14.47 16.70 16.99
CA GLU A 117 -13.63 17.90 16.85
C GLU A 117 -12.13 17.59 16.88
N ASN A 118 -11.75 16.44 17.43
CA ASN A 118 -10.38 16.00 17.48
C ASN A 118 -9.93 15.17 16.27
N MET A 119 -10.84 14.94 15.31
CA MET A 119 -10.59 14.08 14.15
C MET A 119 -9.33 14.46 13.39
N GLY A 120 -9.18 15.74 13.03
CA GLY A 120 -8.03 16.21 12.24
C GLY A 120 -6.71 16.01 12.96
N LYS A 121 -6.64 16.34 14.25
CA LYS A 121 -5.43 16.22 15.05
C LYS A 121 -5.03 14.76 15.24
N LEU A 122 -5.98 13.91 15.64
CA LEU A 122 -5.71 12.51 15.87
C LEU A 122 -5.37 11.79 14.58
N MET A 123 -6.12 12.04 13.51
CA MET A 123 -5.88 11.45 12.19
C MET A 123 -4.47 11.77 11.69
N GLY A 124 -4.05 13.03 11.78
CA GLY A 124 -2.71 13.45 11.35
C GLY A 124 -1.61 12.74 12.12
N ALA A 125 -1.76 12.66 13.45
CA ALA A 125 -0.76 12.00 14.30
C ALA A 125 -0.68 10.50 14.04
N VAL A 126 -1.81 9.81 13.89
CA VAL A 126 -1.86 8.37 13.60
C VAL A 126 -1.32 8.08 12.20
N MET A 127 -1.69 8.89 11.21
CA MET A 127 -1.17 8.75 9.84
C MET A 127 0.34 8.86 9.79
N GLY A 128 0.94 9.75 10.59
CA GLY A 128 2.39 9.86 10.68
C GLY A 128 3.06 8.59 11.19
N LYS A 129 2.42 7.87 12.11
CA LYS A 129 2.93 6.62 12.69
C LYS A 129 2.67 5.40 11.82
N THR A 130 1.62 5.44 10.98
CA THR A 130 1.20 4.29 10.17
C THR A 130 1.51 4.43 8.68
N LYS A 131 2.17 5.51 8.31
CA LYS A 131 2.51 5.77 6.90
C LYS A 131 3.26 4.60 6.29
N GLY A 132 2.73 4.08 5.19
CA GLY A 132 3.30 2.94 4.50
C GLY A 132 3.00 1.59 5.14
N LEU A 133 2.39 1.55 6.34
CA LEU A 133 2.09 0.32 7.08
C LEU A 133 0.60 0.02 7.13
N ALA A 134 -0.25 0.97 6.75
CA ALA A 134 -1.70 0.80 6.77
C ALA A 134 -2.35 1.67 5.70
N ASP A 135 -3.51 1.23 5.21
CA ASP A 135 -4.35 2.02 4.31
C ASP A 135 -4.96 3.19 5.10
N GLY A 136 -4.92 4.39 4.53
CA GLY A 136 -5.50 5.58 5.14
C GLY A 136 -6.99 5.43 5.47
N ASN A 137 -7.75 4.72 4.64
CA ASN A 137 -9.18 4.46 4.89
C ASN A 137 -9.38 3.59 6.13
N GLU A 138 -8.53 2.58 6.33
CA GLU A 138 -8.61 1.73 7.51
C GLU A 138 -8.23 2.49 8.78
N VAL A 139 -7.20 3.33 8.70
CA VAL A 139 -6.80 4.21 9.80
C VAL A 139 -7.96 5.14 10.17
N ARG A 140 -8.60 5.74 9.16
CA ARG A 140 -9.75 6.63 9.36
C ARG A 140 -10.89 5.93 10.08
N LYS A 141 -11.21 4.70 9.69
CA LYS A 141 -12.26 3.91 10.35
C LYS A 141 -11.99 3.72 11.83
N GLN A 142 -10.73 3.39 12.17
CA GLN A 142 -10.33 3.17 13.55
C GLN A 142 -10.34 4.46 14.36
N VAL A 143 -9.94 5.58 13.76
CA VAL A 143 -9.98 6.90 14.42
C VAL A 143 -11.44 7.29 14.70
N ILE A 144 -12.33 7.13 13.72
CA ILE A 144 -13.75 7.44 13.88
C ILE A 144 -14.37 6.56 14.98
N ALA A 145 -14.06 5.28 14.98
CA ALA A 145 -14.58 4.34 15.99
C ALA A 145 -14.11 4.73 17.41
N PHE A 146 -12.88 5.20 17.54
CA PHE A 146 -12.34 5.64 18.83
C PHE A 146 -13.03 6.94 19.31
N LEU A 147 -13.20 7.89 18.44
CA LEU A 147 -13.76 9.20 18.81
C LEU A 147 -15.27 9.15 19.09
N GLY A 148 -15.95 8.15 18.60
CA GLY A 148 -17.41 7.99 18.76
C GLY A 148 -18.17 8.69 17.68
#